data_af5b0a400245afdfe28f3bdb284014ab
#
_entry.id   af5b0a400245afdfe28f3bdb284014ab
#
_cell.length_a   1.000
_cell.length_b   1.000
_cell.length_c   1.000
_cell.angle_alpha   90.00
_cell.angle_beta   90.00
_cell.angle_gamma   90.00
#
_symmetry.space_group_name_H-M   'P 1'
#
loop_
_entity.id
_entity.type
_entity.pdbx_description
1 polymer ?
#
loop_
_entity_poly.entity_id
_entity_poly.type
_entity_poly.pdbx_seq_one_letter_code
_entity_poly.pdbx_strand_id
1 'polypeptide(L)'
;MADYKRLTLAQRYLIQTLHHHQHGQEYMAQQVGVSQSTICRELARHKREYPKQDYQAQAAQQRASGAFTRTPYKLKGELFRTVLNRIRERLSPEQVCGELERTIGHRRLHHETIYRYIYRHKQCFSTQPIVHEELTQYLRIRHRKKYKDRSKPAKRELIPNRVSIDLRPPIVNTNTEVGHWEADTVIGKGHDGVLLTLVERCTKYVLIVKLPSKHAPALAQAAVKALRKCGLPIKTITFDNGLEFAGHEFIAQQLGAATYFAHPYHSWERGLNENTNGLIRQYIPKSCPISIVRHIDVSWIQDQLNNRPRKSLGYLTPAQVAKNELYALEM
;
A
#
# COMPACT_ATOMS: atom_id res chain seq x y z
N MET A 1 33.63 7.25 -3.39
CA MET A 1 32.94 8.47 -3.95
C MET A 1 32.99 9.56 -2.88
N ALA A 2 33.52 10.73 -3.20
CA ALA A 2 33.60 11.82 -2.23
C ALA A 2 32.20 12.28 -1.82
N ASP A 3 31.96 12.31 -0.52
CA ASP A 3 30.68 12.70 0.07
C ASP A 3 30.43 14.19 -0.22
N TYR A 4 29.48 14.49 -1.11
CA TYR A 4 29.17 15.86 -1.53
C TYR A 4 28.45 16.60 -0.41
N LYS A 5 29.21 17.36 0.38
CA LYS A 5 28.66 18.21 1.44
C LYS A 5 28.25 19.59 0.87
N ARG A 6 27.02 20.00 1.19
CA ARG A 6 26.51 21.31 0.80
C ARG A 6 27.07 22.42 1.69
N LEU A 7 27.21 23.61 1.13
CA LEU A 7 27.54 24.78 1.92
C LEU A 7 26.50 25.04 3.01
N THR A 8 26.99 25.24 4.23
CA THR A 8 26.17 25.63 5.38
C THR A 8 25.91 27.16 5.34
N LEU A 9 24.94 27.61 6.15
CA LEU A 9 24.70 29.07 6.27
C LEU A 9 25.94 29.83 6.80
N ALA A 10 26.65 29.25 7.77
CA ALA A 10 27.88 29.82 8.29
C ALA A 10 28.96 29.96 7.22
N GLN A 11 29.16 28.94 6.38
CA GLN A 11 30.05 29.00 5.24
C GLN A 11 29.65 30.09 4.22
N ARG A 12 28.35 30.29 4.01
CA ARG A 12 27.84 31.33 3.14
C ARG A 12 28.09 32.73 3.69
N TYR A 13 27.98 32.94 5.01
CA TYR A 13 28.36 34.20 5.63
C TYR A 13 29.86 34.46 5.49
N LEU A 14 30.70 33.44 5.65
CA LEU A 14 32.15 33.59 5.43
C LEU A 14 32.45 33.97 3.96
N ILE A 15 31.78 33.33 2.99
CA ILE A 15 31.89 33.72 1.57
C ILE A 15 31.44 35.15 1.37
N GLN A 16 30.37 35.63 1.98
CA GLN A 16 29.89 37.01 1.88
C GLN A 16 30.92 38.00 2.38
N THR A 17 31.50 37.78 3.57
CA THR A 17 32.53 38.61 4.14
C THR A 17 33.77 38.70 3.25
N LEU A 18 34.28 37.54 2.83
CA LEU A 18 35.47 37.46 1.97
C LEU A 18 35.24 38.11 0.59
N HIS A 19 34.04 37.91 0.02
CA HIS A 19 33.65 38.54 -1.25
C HIS A 19 33.54 40.04 -1.14
N HIS A 20 33.02 40.58 -0.04
CA HIS A 20 32.95 42.02 0.23
C HIS A 20 34.32 42.63 0.35
N HIS A 21 35.31 41.92 0.92
CA HIS A 21 36.71 42.33 0.98
C HIS A 21 37.49 42.04 -0.30
N GLN A 22 36.83 41.69 -1.40
CA GLN A 22 37.41 41.49 -2.72
C GLN A 22 38.48 40.38 -2.80
N HIS A 23 38.45 39.39 -1.88
CA HIS A 23 39.34 38.23 -1.95
C HIS A 23 39.07 37.36 -3.17
N GLY A 24 40.14 36.74 -3.73
CA GLY A 24 40.03 35.81 -4.85
C GLY A 24 39.30 34.53 -4.50
N GLN A 25 38.67 33.88 -5.49
CA GLN A 25 37.89 32.64 -5.27
C GLN A 25 38.71 31.48 -4.70
N GLU A 26 39.98 31.42 -5.00
CA GLU A 26 40.89 30.39 -4.48
C GLU A 26 41.13 30.60 -2.98
N TYR A 27 41.39 31.80 -2.54
CA TYR A 27 41.50 32.15 -1.12
C TYR A 27 40.20 31.88 -0.36
N MET A 28 39.05 32.28 -0.93
CA MET A 28 37.74 31.96 -0.36
C MET A 28 37.55 30.44 -0.20
N ALA A 29 37.95 29.64 -1.18
CA ALA A 29 37.85 28.20 -1.14
C ALA A 29 38.66 27.58 -0.01
N GLN A 30 39.88 28.06 0.19
CA GLN A 30 40.75 27.62 1.31
C GLN A 30 40.13 27.94 2.66
N GLN A 31 39.64 29.18 2.86
CA GLN A 31 39.05 29.59 4.13
C GLN A 31 37.74 28.90 4.46
N VAL A 32 36.91 28.58 3.46
CA VAL A 32 35.64 27.92 3.62
C VAL A 32 35.79 26.39 3.72
N GLY A 33 36.95 25.84 3.31
CA GLY A 33 37.22 24.39 3.31
C GLY A 33 36.50 23.66 2.20
N VAL A 34 36.40 24.26 0.99
CA VAL A 34 35.72 23.65 -0.17
C VAL A 34 36.57 23.87 -1.44
N SER A 35 36.19 23.22 -2.54
CA SER A 35 36.86 23.42 -3.82
C SER A 35 36.54 24.80 -4.41
N GLN A 36 37.53 25.41 -5.13
CA GLN A 36 37.32 26.64 -5.87
C GLN A 36 36.13 26.59 -6.81
N SER A 37 35.87 25.43 -7.45
CA SER A 37 34.73 25.22 -8.32
C SER A 37 33.40 25.33 -7.58
N THR A 38 33.35 25.01 -6.27
CA THR A 38 32.16 25.20 -5.43
C THR A 38 31.89 26.68 -5.18
N ILE A 39 32.92 27.48 -4.87
CA ILE A 39 32.79 28.93 -4.72
C ILE A 39 32.36 29.60 -6.03
N CYS A 40 33.01 29.25 -7.14
CA CYS A 40 32.67 29.76 -8.46
C CYS A 40 31.20 29.52 -8.80
N ARG A 41 30.70 28.27 -8.62
CA ARG A 41 29.30 27.92 -8.88
C ARG A 41 28.33 28.65 -7.94
N GLU A 42 28.69 28.86 -6.69
CA GLU A 42 27.82 29.55 -5.73
C GLU A 42 27.69 31.03 -6.07
N LEU A 43 28.80 31.72 -6.40
CA LEU A 43 28.81 33.11 -6.83
C LEU A 43 28.10 33.29 -8.19
N ALA A 44 28.37 32.42 -9.15
CA ALA A 44 27.73 32.47 -10.47
C ALA A 44 26.21 32.31 -10.39
N ARG A 45 25.70 31.44 -9.48
CA ARG A 45 24.27 31.30 -9.25
C ARG A 45 23.66 32.57 -8.69
N HIS A 46 24.34 33.24 -7.76
CA HIS A 46 23.88 34.50 -7.17
C HIS A 46 23.83 35.60 -8.24
N LYS A 47 24.91 35.76 -9.01
CA LYS A 47 25.02 36.78 -10.07
C LYS A 47 23.97 36.61 -11.18
N ARG A 48 23.58 35.36 -11.50
CA ARG A 48 22.52 35.09 -12.48
C ARG A 48 21.16 35.60 -12.03
N GLU A 49 20.85 35.49 -10.75
CA GLU A 49 19.56 35.85 -10.17
C GLU A 49 19.49 37.31 -9.72
N TYR A 50 20.63 37.82 -9.25
CA TYR A 50 20.81 39.21 -8.77
C TYR A 50 22.02 39.89 -9.43
N PRO A 51 21.93 40.23 -10.74
CA PRO A 51 23.10 40.67 -11.52
C PRO A 51 23.72 42.01 -11.04
N LYS A 52 22.97 42.82 -10.29
CA LYS A 52 23.39 44.14 -9.77
C LYS A 52 23.64 44.17 -8.26
N GLN A 53 23.57 43.04 -7.57
CA GLN A 53 23.71 42.96 -6.11
C GLN A 53 24.94 42.13 -5.74
N ASP A 54 25.59 42.55 -4.64
CA ASP A 54 26.66 41.77 -4.02
C ASP A 54 26.14 40.46 -3.44
N TYR A 55 27.03 39.49 -3.28
CA TYR A 55 26.65 38.16 -2.78
C TYR A 55 26.05 38.26 -1.36
N GLN A 56 24.86 37.72 -1.19
CA GLN A 56 24.13 37.70 0.07
C GLN A 56 23.91 36.26 0.56
N ALA A 57 24.49 35.92 1.72
CA ALA A 57 24.46 34.61 2.32
C ALA A 57 23.02 34.09 2.59
N GLN A 58 22.13 34.94 3.11
CA GLN A 58 20.75 34.62 3.39
C GLN A 58 19.96 34.30 2.13
N ALA A 59 20.06 35.13 1.09
CA ALA A 59 19.41 34.90 -0.19
C ALA A 59 19.91 33.60 -0.84
N ALA A 60 21.21 33.34 -0.77
CA ALA A 60 21.80 32.08 -1.25
C ALA A 60 21.34 30.87 -0.46
N GLN A 61 21.15 30.98 0.87
CA GLN A 61 20.63 29.93 1.72
C GLN A 61 19.14 29.65 1.43
N GLN A 62 18.33 30.70 1.33
CA GLN A 62 16.89 30.55 0.98
C GLN A 62 16.73 29.89 -0.39
N ARG A 63 17.56 30.25 -1.36
CA ARG A 63 17.59 29.60 -2.67
C ARG A 63 17.99 28.12 -2.58
N ALA A 64 19.04 27.83 -1.82
CA ALA A 64 19.50 26.45 -1.64
C ALA A 64 18.47 25.58 -0.92
N SER A 65 17.69 26.12 0.03
CA SER A 65 16.57 25.47 0.68
C SER A 65 15.33 25.43 -0.21
N GLY A 66 15.03 26.51 -0.94
CA GLY A 66 13.90 26.60 -1.88
C GLY A 66 14.04 25.73 -3.12
N ALA A 67 15.27 25.42 -3.58
CA ALA A 67 15.50 24.48 -4.68
C ALA A 67 14.95 23.08 -4.39
N PHE A 68 14.70 22.74 -3.10
CA PHE A 68 14.04 21.50 -2.68
C PHE A 68 12.52 21.52 -2.75
N THR A 69 11.91 22.69 -2.89
CA THR A 69 10.44 22.85 -2.91
C THR A 69 9.84 22.78 -4.31
N ARG A 70 10.65 22.62 -5.36
CA ARG A 70 10.12 22.46 -6.72
C ARG A 70 9.27 21.22 -6.79
N THR A 71 7.97 21.40 -7.05
CA THR A 71 7.06 20.31 -7.46
C THR A 71 7.74 19.53 -8.58
N PRO A 72 7.84 18.20 -8.49
CA PRO A 72 8.46 17.40 -9.54
C PRO A 72 7.87 17.79 -10.89
N TYR A 73 8.70 18.15 -11.85
CA TYR A 73 8.30 18.60 -13.20
C TYR A 73 7.30 17.66 -13.88
N LYS A 74 7.39 16.36 -13.56
CA LYS A 74 6.58 15.30 -14.13
C LYS A 74 5.16 15.21 -13.55
N LEU A 75 4.87 15.80 -12.40
CA LEU A 75 3.57 15.68 -11.73
C LEU A 75 2.78 16.99 -11.87
N LYS A 76 2.23 17.25 -13.06
CA LYS A 76 1.47 18.47 -13.39
C LYS A 76 0.25 18.16 -14.26
N GLY A 77 -0.67 19.12 -14.33
CA GLY A 77 -1.84 19.10 -15.22
C GLY A 77 -2.76 17.91 -14.98
N GLU A 78 -3.21 17.26 -16.04
CA GLU A 78 -4.12 16.13 -16.01
C GLU A 78 -3.53 14.89 -15.30
N LEU A 79 -2.24 14.61 -15.54
CA LEU A 79 -1.55 13.53 -14.85
C LEU A 79 -1.60 13.71 -13.31
N PHE A 80 -1.43 14.93 -12.85
CA PHE A 80 -1.53 15.25 -11.42
C PHE A 80 -2.95 14.98 -10.88
N ARG A 81 -3.99 15.42 -11.59
CA ARG A 81 -5.39 15.17 -11.21
C ARG A 81 -5.69 13.68 -11.14
N THR A 82 -5.27 12.93 -12.14
CA THR A 82 -5.42 11.47 -12.19
C THR A 82 -4.75 10.81 -10.99
N VAL A 83 -3.48 11.16 -10.71
CA VAL A 83 -2.76 10.62 -9.55
C VAL A 83 -3.48 10.95 -8.23
N LEU A 84 -3.94 12.19 -8.04
CA LEU A 84 -4.68 12.57 -6.82
C LEU A 84 -5.96 11.77 -6.64
N ASN A 85 -6.75 11.61 -7.69
CA ASN A 85 -7.99 10.84 -7.63
C ASN A 85 -7.72 9.39 -7.25
N ARG A 86 -6.71 8.75 -7.86
CA ARG A 86 -6.32 7.39 -7.52
C ARG A 86 -5.79 7.24 -6.09
N ILE A 87 -5.07 8.23 -5.56
CA ILE A 87 -4.65 8.24 -4.15
C ILE A 87 -5.88 8.36 -3.23
N ARG A 88 -6.87 9.20 -3.57
CA ARG A 88 -8.14 9.32 -2.82
C ARG A 88 -8.95 8.01 -2.82
N GLU A 89 -8.89 7.24 -3.90
CA GLU A 89 -9.42 5.87 -3.99
C GLU A 89 -8.59 4.85 -3.18
N ARG A 90 -7.62 5.33 -2.40
CA ARG A 90 -6.73 4.52 -1.53
C ARG A 90 -5.77 3.58 -2.28
N LEU A 91 -5.49 3.83 -3.55
CA LEU A 91 -4.42 3.15 -4.26
C LEU A 91 -3.06 3.59 -3.70
N SER A 92 -2.11 2.66 -3.63
CA SER A 92 -0.74 3.04 -3.30
C SER A 92 -0.06 3.75 -4.48
N PRO A 93 0.92 4.63 -4.25
CA PRO A 93 1.71 5.23 -5.31
C PRO A 93 2.28 4.24 -6.32
N GLU A 94 2.64 3.03 -5.88
CA GLU A 94 3.12 1.96 -6.76
C GLU A 94 2.00 1.43 -7.67
N GLN A 95 0.80 1.23 -7.14
CA GLN A 95 -0.37 0.80 -7.91
C GLN A 95 -0.77 1.84 -8.95
N VAL A 96 -0.77 3.12 -8.57
CA VAL A 96 -1.05 4.23 -9.51
C VAL A 96 -0.04 4.25 -10.66
N CYS A 97 1.25 4.12 -10.35
CA CYS A 97 2.28 4.09 -11.39
C CYS A 97 2.13 2.88 -12.32
N GLY A 98 1.87 1.69 -11.78
CA GLY A 98 1.72 0.48 -12.58
C GLY A 98 0.46 0.49 -13.45
N GLU A 99 -0.66 1.01 -12.94
CA GLU A 99 -1.89 1.20 -13.74
C GLU A 99 -1.65 2.18 -14.89
N LEU A 100 -1.00 3.32 -14.62
CA LEU A 100 -0.64 4.31 -15.65
C LEU A 100 0.31 3.73 -16.69
N GLU A 101 1.32 2.97 -16.28
CA GLU A 101 2.26 2.32 -17.20
C GLU A 101 1.55 1.32 -18.11
N ARG A 102 0.65 0.52 -17.58
CA ARG A 102 -0.16 -0.43 -18.34
C ARG A 102 -1.10 0.25 -19.34
N THR A 103 -1.72 1.37 -18.92
CA THR A 103 -2.69 2.10 -19.77
C THR A 103 -2.02 2.88 -20.89
N ILE A 104 -0.83 3.44 -20.63
CA ILE A 104 -0.12 4.34 -21.56
C ILE A 104 0.94 3.58 -22.38
N GLY A 105 1.32 2.35 -21.97
CA GLY A 105 2.33 1.53 -22.62
C GLY A 105 3.79 1.90 -22.28
N HIS A 106 4.03 2.93 -21.47
CA HIS A 106 5.36 3.30 -21.02
C HIS A 106 5.36 3.99 -19.66
N ARG A 107 6.49 3.88 -18.93
CA ARG A 107 6.64 4.45 -17.60
C ARG A 107 6.78 5.97 -17.62
N ARG A 108 5.73 6.68 -17.23
CA ARG A 108 5.75 8.16 -17.11
C ARG A 108 6.20 8.66 -15.74
N LEU A 109 5.94 7.89 -14.67
CA LEU A 109 6.08 8.34 -13.30
C LEU A 109 6.67 7.23 -12.41
N HIS A 110 7.55 7.61 -11.48
CA HIS A 110 8.04 6.70 -10.45
C HIS A 110 7.26 6.92 -9.14
N HIS A 111 6.91 5.85 -8.43
CA HIS A 111 6.13 5.93 -7.19
C HIS A 111 6.76 6.82 -6.12
N GLU A 112 8.10 6.87 -6.06
CA GLU A 112 8.84 7.75 -5.16
C GLU A 112 8.53 9.25 -5.40
N THR A 113 8.23 9.63 -6.64
CA THR A 113 7.82 11.01 -6.97
C THR A 113 6.49 11.36 -6.32
N ILE A 114 5.55 10.40 -6.29
CA ILE A 114 4.26 10.57 -5.63
C ILE A 114 4.44 10.61 -4.12
N TYR A 115 5.24 9.69 -3.53
CA TYR A 115 5.55 9.71 -2.10
C TYR A 115 6.18 11.02 -1.67
N ARG A 116 7.18 11.51 -2.41
CA ARG A 116 7.82 12.82 -2.13
C ARG A 116 6.82 13.96 -2.18
N TYR A 117 5.88 13.94 -3.11
CA TYR A 117 4.81 14.91 -3.18
C TYR A 117 3.93 14.85 -1.92
N ILE A 118 3.41 13.67 -1.56
CA ILE A 118 2.52 13.46 -0.41
C ILE A 118 3.17 13.91 0.90
N TYR A 119 4.43 13.51 1.15
CA TYR A 119 5.12 13.85 2.40
C TYR A 119 5.56 15.30 2.48
N ARG A 120 5.88 15.97 1.38
CA ARG A 120 6.18 17.39 1.37
C ARG A 120 4.98 18.25 1.71
N HIS A 121 3.81 17.91 1.18
CA HIS A 121 2.58 18.66 1.46
C HIS A 121 2.05 18.46 2.88
N LYS A 122 2.51 17.46 3.61
CA LYS A 122 2.24 17.34 5.05
C LYS A 122 2.84 18.52 5.87
N GLN A 123 3.92 19.14 5.38
CA GLN A 123 4.65 20.19 6.09
C GLN A 123 4.34 21.62 5.60
N CYS A 124 3.66 21.78 4.46
CA CYS A 124 3.42 23.07 3.83
C CYS A 124 1.95 23.49 3.88
N PHE A 125 1.50 23.96 5.03
CA PHE A 125 0.16 24.56 5.18
C PHE A 125 0.01 25.99 4.61
N SER A 126 1.03 26.58 3.98
CA SER A 126 1.04 28.03 3.86
C SER A 126 1.00 28.67 2.48
N THR A 127 1.20 27.98 1.35
CA THR A 127 1.45 28.77 0.11
C THR A 127 0.81 28.31 -1.20
N GLN A 128 0.03 27.24 -1.27
CA GLN A 128 -0.71 26.92 -2.52
C GLN A 128 -2.09 26.30 -2.26
N PRO A 129 -3.19 26.87 -2.82
CA PRO A 129 -4.57 26.54 -2.46
C PRO A 129 -5.15 25.30 -3.15
N ILE A 130 -4.36 24.40 -3.75
CA ILE A 130 -4.89 23.34 -4.60
C ILE A 130 -5.20 22.05 -3.84
N VAL A 131 -4.60 21.78 -2.68
CA VAL A 131 -4.89 20.58 -1.88
C VAL A 131 -4.88 20.94 -0.39
N HIS A 132 -6.06 21.28 0.14
CA HIS A 132 -6.27 21.50 1.58
C HIS A 132 -6.36 20.21 2.40
N GLU A 133 -6.01 19.06 1.84
CA GLU A 133 -6.28 17.74 2.36
C GLU A 133 -4.98 17.00 2.69
N GLU A 134 -4.92 16.37 3.88
CA GLU A 134 -3.78 15.53 4.26
C GLU A 134 -3.81 14.20 3.50
N LEU A 135 -3.06 14.11 2.40
CA LEU A 135 -3.02 12.93 1.51
C LEU A 135 -2.47 11.66 2.21
N THR A 136 -1.72 11.82 3.30
CA THR A 136 -1.19 10.66 4.05
C THR A 136 -2.29 9.79 4.65
N GLN A 137 -3.50 10.34 4.87
CA GLN A 137 -4.65 9.57 5.39
C GLN A 137 -5.11 8.44 4.45
N TYR A 138 -4.84 8.58 3.15
CA TYR A 138 -5.21 7.56 2.15
C TYR A 138 -4.16 6.46 2.01
N LEU A 139 -2.94 6.65 2.56
CA LEU A 139 -1.89 5.63 2.52
C LEU A 139 -2.20 4.48 3.48
N ARG A 140 -1.91 3.24 3.06
CA ARG A 140 -2.10 2.04 3.88
C ARG A 140 -1.26 2.07 5.17
N ILE A 141 -0.01 2.55 5.08
CA ILE A 141 0.93 2.61 6.18
C ILE A 141 1.27 4.07 6.43
N ARG A 142 0.71 4.64 7.49
CA ARG A 142 0.97 6.02 7.90
C ARG A 142 2.27 6.16 8.68
N HIS A 143 2.58 5.16 9.54
CA HIS A 143 3.77 5.10 10.37
C HIS A 143 4.26 3.65 10.52
N ARG A 144 5.59 3.46 10.57
CA ARG A 144 6.20 2.16 10.84
C ARG A 144 5.89 1.74 12.28
N LYS A 145 5.07 0.69 12.46
CA LYS A 145 4.77 0.16 13.79
C LYS A 145 5.97 -0.61 14.32
N LYS A 146 6.36 -0.36 15.59
CA LYS A 146 7.29 -1.23 16.32
C LYS A 146 6.63 -2.59 16.57
N TYR A 147 7.36 -3.67 16.33
CA TYR A 147 6.92 -5.02 16.66
C TYR A 147 6.65 -5.11 18.17
N LYS A 148 5.47 -5.60 18.54
CA LYS A 148 5.17 -5.98 19.93
C LYS A 148 5.36 -7.48 20.03
N ASP A 149 6.11 -7.88 21.06
CA ASP A 149 6.31 -9.28 21.44
C ASP A 149 4.97 -9.96 21.73
N ARG A 150 4.76 -11.16 21.23
CA ARG A 150 3.49 -11.88 21.36
C ARG A 150 3.57 -12.80 22.56
N SER A 151 2.62 -12.67 23.48
CA SER A 151 2.38 -13.54 24.62
C SER A 151 2.17 -15.00 24.21
N LYS A 152 2.51 -15.92 25.15
CA LYS A 152 2.44 -17.38 24.98
C LYS A 152 1.07 -17.89 24.53
N PRO A 153 1.03 -18.97 23.75
CA PRO A 153 -0.20 -19.53 23.19
C PRO A 153 -1.05 -20.24 24.24
N ALA A 154 -2.35 -19.95 24.25
CA ALA A 154 -3.32 -20.75 25.00
C ALA A 154 -3.57 -22.11 24.28
N LYS A 155 -3.82 -23.18 25.06
CA LYS A 155 -4.29 -24.45 24.52
C LYS A 155 -5.59 -24.21 23.77
N ARG A 156 -5.65 -24.61 22.49
CA ARG A 156 -6.87 -24.51 21.66
C ARG A 156 -7.48 -25.90 21.49
N GLU A 157 -8.79 -25.96 21.54
CA GLU A 157 -9.54 -27.14 21.13
C GLU A 157 -9.24 -27.46 19.67
N LEU A 158 -9.16 -28.75 19.33
CA LEU A 158 -8.87 -29.23 18.00
C LEU A 158 -10.17 -29.39 17.19
N ILE A 159 -10.18 -28.92 15.97
CA ILE A 159 -11.25 -29.16 15.01
C ILE A 159 -11.18 -30.65 14.61
N PRO A 160 -12.28 -31.43 14.73
CA PRO A 160 -12.31 -32.82 14.30
C PRO A 160 -12.04 -32.97 12.79
N ASN A 161 -11.49 -34.10 12.37
CA ASN A 161 -11.33 -34.52 10.97
C ASN A 161 -10.61 -33.50 10.07
N ARG A 162 -9.82 -32.60 10.64
CA ARG A 162 -9.05 -31.61 9.86
C ARG A 162 -7.93 -32.28 9.06
N VAL A 163 -7.80 -31.92 7.79
CA VAL A 163 -6.69 -32.32 6.92
C VAL A 163 -5.59 -31.26 6.97
N SER A 164 -4.35 -31.69 7.22
CA SER A 164 -3.19 -30.75 7.26
C SER A 164 -2.95 -30.14 5.88
N ILE A 165 -2.45 -28.89 5.88
CA ILE A 165 -2.00 -28.21 4.68
C ILE A 165 -0.87 -28.97 3.96
N ASP A 166 -0.12 -29.86 4.64
CA ASP A 166 0.93 -30.69 4.05
C ASP A 166 0.40 -31.64 2.99
N LEU A 167 -0.87 -32.06 3.13
CA LEU A 167 -1.55 -32.92 2.17
C LEU A 167 -2.21 -32.14 1.01
N ARG A 168 -2.09 -30.82 1.01
CA ARG A 168 -2.63 -29.97 -0.04
C ARG A 168 -1.81 -30.13 -1.32
N PRO A 169 -2.45 -30.32 -2.51
CA PRO A 169 -1.75 -30.46 -3.78
C PRO A 169 -0.74 -29.31 -4.02
N PRO A 170 0.49 -29.61 -4.47
CA PRO A 170 1.54 -28.59 -4.69
C PRO A 170 1.14 -27.49 -5.67
N ILE A 171 0.26 -27.79 -6.64
CA ILE A 171 -0.27 -26.86 -7.64
C ILE A 171 -0.93 -25.62 -6.98
N VAL A 172 -1.52 -25.78 -5.80
CA VAL A 172 -2.13 -24.66 -5.06
C VAL A 172 -1.12 -23.57 -4.70
N ASN A 173 0.15 -23.95 -4.52
CA ASN A 173 1.20 -23.01 -4.14
C ASN A 173 1.72 -22.18 -5.33
N THR A 174 1.52 -22.66 -6.56
CA THR A 174 1.99 -21.94 -7.77
C THR A 174 1.12 -20.72 -8.09
N ASN A 175 -0.11 -20.67 -7.60
CA ASN A 175 -1.13 -19.65 -7.91
C ASN A 175 -1.39 -19.51 -9.43
N THR A 176 -1.29 -20.58 -10.18
CA THR A 176 -1.50 -20.61 -11.64
C THR A 176 -2.85 -21.22 -12.02
N GLU A 177 -3.47 -21.97 -11.11
CA GLU A 177 -4.76 -22.59 -11.31
C GLU A 177 -5.85 -21.89 -10.50
N VAL A 178 -6.99 -21.61 -11.14
CA VAL A 178 -8.16 -21.01 -10.47
C VAL A 178 -8.97 -22.07 -9.72
N GLY A 179 -9.56 -21.67 -8.59
CA GLY A 179 -10.41 -22.55 -7.77
C GLY A 179 -9.82 -22.86 -6.40
N HIS A 180 -8.71 -22.26 -6.04
CA HIS A 180 -8.07 -22.45 -4.75
C HIS A 180 -8.30 -21.24 -3.85
N TRP A 181 -9.09 -21.45 -2.79
CA TRP A 181 -9.54 -20.39 -1.90
C TRP A 181 -8.85 -20.42 -0.55
N GLU A 182 -8.66 -19.26 0.03
CA GLU A 182 -8.27 -19.08 1.43
C GLU A 182 -9.43 -18.42 2.18
N ALA A 183 -9.80 -18.96 3.34
CA ALA A 183 -10.83 -18.40 4.21
C ALA A 183 -10.23 -17.88 5.52
N ASP A 184 -10.71 -16.72 5.99
CA ASP A 184 -10.32 -16.13 7.25
C ASP A 184 -11.47 -15.29 7.83
N THR A 185 -11.32 -14.83 9.06
CA THR A 185 -12.28 -13.94 9.71
C THR A 185 -11.64 -12.63 10.16
N VAL A 186 -12.38 -11.54 9.99
CA VAL A 186 -12.01 -10.22 10.50
C VAL A 186 -12.99 -9.84 11.61
N ILE A 187 -12.49 -9.72 12.85
CA ILE A 187 -13.31 -9.49 14.03
C ILE A 187 -13.42 -7.98 14.33
N GLY A 188 -14.61 -7.51 14.69
CA GLY A 188 -14.86 -6.14 15.16
C GLY A 188 -14.28 -5.83 16.54
N LYS A 189 -14.33 -4.56 16.92
CA LYS A 189 -14.00 -4.12 18.28
C LYS A 189 -14.91 -4.83 19.28
N GLY A 190 -14.35 -5.33 20.39
CA GLY A 190 -15.13 -6.03 21.42
C GLY A 190 -15.76 -7.34 20.97
N HIS A 191 -15.26 -7.98 19.90
CA HIS A 191 -15.85 -9.15 19.26
C HIS A 191 -17.26 -8.94 18.68
N ASP A 192 -17.64 -7.67 18.47
CA ASP A 192 -18.95 -7.28 17.96
C ASP A 192 -18.99 -7.38 16.44
N GLY A 193 -19.61 -8.47 15.95
CA GLY A 193 -19.70 -8.84 14.54
C GLY A 193 -18.38 -9.35 13.92
N VAL A 194 -18.52 -10.02 12.80
CA VAL A 194 -17.40 -10.62 12.07
C VAL A 194 -17.62 -10.50 10.56
N LEU A 195 -16.52 -10.36 9.82
CA LEU A 195 -16.52 -10.55 8.37
C LEU A 195 -15.82 -11.87 8.06
N LEU A 196 -16.52 -12.76 7.35
CA LEU A 196 -15.89 -13.87 6.66
C LEU A 196 -15.26 -13.34 5.38
N THR A 197 -14.00 -13.63 5.15
CA THR A 197 -13.26 -13.29 3.94
C THR A 197 -12.86 -14.57 3.21
N LEU A 198 -13.16 -14.63 1.93
CA LEU A 198 -12.80 -15.72 1.04
C LEU A 198 -11.99 -15.11 -0.11
N VAL A 199 -10.78 -15.58 -0.31
CA VAL A 199 -9.87 -15.02 -1.32
C VAL A 199 -9.42 -16.12 -2.26
N GLU A 200 -9.67 -15.95 -3.54
CA GLU A 200 -9.18 -16.86 -4.57
C GLU A 200 -7.69 -16.59 -4.86
N ARG A 201 -6.88 -17.67 -4.89
CA ARG A 201 -5.41 -17.56 -4.86
C ARG A 201 -4.78 -17.12 -6.18
N CYS A 202 -5.34 -17.50 -7.32
CA CYS A 202 -4.83 -17.11 -8.64
C CYS A 202 -5.27 -15.68 -8.99
N THR A 203 -6.56 -15.42 -9.03
CA THR A 203 -7.16 -14.14 -9.44
C THR A 203 -7.06 -13.04 -8.38
N LYS A 204 -6.80 -13.39 -7.11
CA LYS A 204 -6.87 -12.51 -5.93
C LYS A 204 -8.28 -11.94 -5.69
N TYR A 205 -9.30 -12.56 -6.27
CA TYR A 205 -10.69 -12.16 -6.11
C TYR A 205 -11.17 -12.40 -4.67
N VAL A 206 -11.87 -11.41 -4.13
CA VAL A 206 -12.25 -11.38 -2.71
C VAL A 206 -13.76 -11.40 -2.59
N LEU A 207 -14.29 -12.29 -1.74
CA LEU A 207 -15.67 -12.25 -1.25
C LEU A 207 -15.64 -11.87 0.23
N ILE A 208 -16.57 -10.99 0.63
CA ILE A 208 -16.69 -10.53 2.02
C ILE A 208 -18.15 -10.72 2.46
N VAL A 209 -18.34 -11.48 3.53
CA VAL A 209 -19.68 -11.73 4.09
C VAL A 209 -19.72 -11.20 5.53
N LYS A 210 -20.66 -10.32 5.81
CA LYS A 210 -20.92 -9.86 7.19
C LYS A 210 -21.79 -10.87 7.94
N LEU A 211 -21.33 -11.24 9.14
CA LEU A 211 -22.03 -12.15 10.04
C LEU A 211 -22.15 -11.51 11.44
N PRO A 212 -23.20 -11.84 12.19
CA PRO A 212 -23.38 -11.30 13.56
C PRO A 212 -22.36 -11.89 14.52
N SER A 213 -21.92 -13.14 14.31
CA SER A 213 -21.00 -13.86 15.19
C SER A 213 -20.16 -14.88 14.43
N LYS A 214 -19.21 -15.50 15.12
CA LYS A 214 -18.37 -16.60 14.63
C LYS A 214 -19.03 -17.99 14.76
N HIS A 215 -20.32 -18.08 14.82
CA HIS A 215 -21.01 -19.35 14.95
C HIS A 215 -20.74 -20.24 13.73
N ALA A 216 -20.10 -21.39 13.92
CA ALA A 216 -19.57 -22.22 12.84
C ALA A 216 -20.62 -22.67 11.81
N PRO A 217 -21.84 -23.14 12.16
CA PRO A 217 -22.87 -23.48 11.18
C PRO A 217 -23.31 -22.31 10.32
N ALA A 218 -23.50 -21.12 10.91
CA ALA A 218 -23.91 -19.92 10.17
C ALA A 218 -22.81 -19.47 9.21
N LEU A 219 -21.56 -19.53 9.65
CA LEU A 219 -20.39 -19.22 8.83
C LEU A 219 -20.24 -20.18 7.66
N ALA A 220 -20.42 -21.49 7.91
CA ALA A 220 -20.35 -22.52 6.87
C ALA A 220 -21.43 -22.30 5.78
N GLN A 221 -22.68 -22.05 6.18
CA GLN A 221 -23.77 -21.73 5.24
C GLN A 221 -23.49 -20.47 4.42
N ALA A 222 -22.97 -19.43 5.08
CA ALA A 222 -22.60 -18.16 4.42
C ALA A 222 -21.47 -18.36 3.41
N ALA A 223 -20.44 -19.17 3.75
CA ALA A 223 -19.34 -19.50 2.86
C ALA A 223 -19.86 -20.22 1.59
N VAL A 224 -20.66 -21.25 1.77
CA VAL A 224 -21.27 -22.01 0.65
C VAL A 224 -22.09 -21.10 -0.26
N LYS A 225 -22.97 -20.28 0.34
CA LYS A 225 -23.81 -19.34 -0.43
C LYS A 225 -22.97 -18.34 -1.22
N ALA A 226 -21.94 -17.75 -0.61
CA ALA A 226 -21.08 -16.76 -1.26
C ALA A 226 -20.27 -17.37 -2.40
N LEU A 227 -19.66 -18.53 -2.18
CA LEU A 227 -18.85 -19.23 -3.17
C LEU A 227 -19.69 -19.69 -4.38
N ARG A 228 -20.86 -20.28 -4.15
CA ARG A 228 -21.77 -20.66 -5.25
C ARG A 228 -22.20 -19.46 -6.09
N LYS A 229 -22.46 -18.33 -5.45
CA LYS A 229 -22.91 -17.11 -6.15
C LYS A 229 -21.83 -16.48 -7.02
N CYS A 230 -20.54 -16.66 -6.70
CA CYS A 230 -19.46 -15.97 -7.44
C CYS A 230 -19.17 -16.57 -8.83
N GLY A 231 -19.55 -17.81 -9.07
CA GLY A 231 -19.38 -18.52 -10.35
C GLY A 231 -17.95 -19.01 -10.63
N LEU A 232 -16.95 -18.62 -9.85
CA LEU A 232 -15.58 -19.11 -10.02
C LEU A 232 -15.45 -20.57 -9.55
N PRO A 233 -14.54 -21.36 -10.13
CA PRO A 233 -14.28 -22.74 -9.69
C PRO A 233 -13.95 -22.83 -8.19
N ILE A 234 -14.30 -23.95 -7.57
CA ILE A 234 -14.04 -24.22 -6.16
C ILE A 234 -13.45 -25.63 -6.06
N LYS A 235 -12.12 -25.72 -5.99
CA LYS A 235 -11.37 -26.98 -5.93
C LYS A 235 -10.88 -27.26 -4.51
N THR A 236 -10.31 -26.27 -3.88
CA THR A 236 -9.80 -26.38 -2.49
C THR A 236 -10.10 -25.14 -1.68
N ILE A 237 -10.27 -25.30 -0.37
CA ILE A 237 -10.39 -24.20 0.58
C ILE A 237 -9.40 -24.43 1.72
N THR A 238 -8.56 -23.42 2.00
CA THR A 238 -7.61 -23.46 3.11
C THR A 238 -8.09 -22.56 4.24
N PHE A 239 -8.21 -23.14 5.44
CA PHE A 239 -8.64 -22.46 6.67
C PHE A 239 -7.48 -22.23 7.64
N ASP A 240 -7.70 -21.35 8.62
CA ASP A 240 -6.90 -21.39 9.86
C ASP A 240 -7.48 -22.40 10.86
N ASN A 241 -6.82 -22.50 12.02
CA ASN A 241 -7.28 -23.39 13.09
C ASN A 241 -8.31 -22.73 14.01
N GLY A 242 -9.11 -21.78 13.53
CA GLY A 242 -10.18 -21.16 14.27
C GLY A 242 -11.39 -22.08 14.38
N LEU A 243 -11.98 -22.22 15.58
CA LEU A 243 -13.18 -23.07 15.82
C LEU A 243 -14.38 -22.64 14.96
N GLU A 244 -14.39 -21.41 14.47
CA GLU A 244 -15.39 -20.92 13.53
C GLU A 244 -15.44 -21.72 12.21
N PHE A 245 -14.39 -22.47 11.88
CA PHE A 245 -14.29 -23.33 10.71
C PHE A 245 -14.58 -24.83 11.01
N ALA A 246 -15.13 -25.14 12.19
CA ALA A 246 -15.53 -26.51 12.54
C ALA A 246 -16.58 -27.09 11.57
N GLY A 247 -17.32 -26.25 10.83
CA GLY A 247 -18.25 -26.68 9.78
C GLY A 247 -17.60 -26.96 8.42
N HIS A 248 -16.29 -27.19 8.35
CA HIS A 248 -15.57 -27.41 7.08
C HIS A 248 -16.03 -28.64 6.31
N GLU A 249 -16.45 -29.73 6.98
CA GLU A 249 -16.98 -30.92 6.32
C GLU A 249 -18.28 -30.64 5.56
N PHE A 250 -19.17 -29.82 6.17
CA PHE A 250 -20.39 -29.38 5.49
C PHE A 250 -20.03 -28.52 4.26
N ILE A 251 -19.04 -27.63 4.37
CA ILE A 251 -18.56 -26.81 3.22
C ILE A 251 -18.02 -27.73 2.13
N ALA A 252 -17.14 -28.68 2.49
CA ALA A 252 -16.56 -29.66 1.57
C ALA A 252 -17.64 -30.44 0.81
N GLN A 253 -18.61 -30.99 1.53
CA GLN A 253 -19.72 -31.76 0.96
C GLN A 253 -20.58 -30.91 0.02
N GLN A 254 -20.95 -29.70 0.45
CA GLN A 254 -21.84 -28.83 -0.32
C GLN A 254 -21.20 -28.29 -1.60
N LEU A 255 -19.88 -28.14 -1.62
CA LEU A 255 -19.15 -27.54 -2.75
C LEU A 255 -18.37 -28.56 -3.58
N GLY A 256 -18.26 -29.81 -3.12
CA GLY A 256 -17.41 -30.82 -3.75
C GLY A 256 -15.91 -30.45 -3.71
N ALA A 257 -15.48 -29.68 -2.70
CA ALA A 257 -14.16 -29.13 -2.61
C ALA A 257 -13.36 -29.73 -1.46
N ALA A 258 -12.06 -29.97 -1.65
CA ALA A 258 -11.20 -30.43 -0.57
C ALA A 258 -10.87 -29.29 0.41
N THR A 259 -10.82 -29.59 1.70
CA THR A 259 -10.56 -28.60 2.76
C THR A 259 -9.25 -28.89 3.48
N TYR A 260 -8.46 -27.86 3.72
CA TYR A 260 -7.13 -27.98 4.37
C TYR A 260 -6.99 -26.95 5.48
N PHE A 261 -6.17 -27.26 6.48
CA PHE A 261 -5.90 -26.38 7.60
C PHE A 261 -4.41 -26.04 7.68
N ALA A 262 -4.11 -24.74 7.80
CA ALA A 262 -2.78 -24.25 8.01
C ALA A 262 -2.19 -24.69 9.36
N HIS A 263 -0.87 -24.71 9.49
CA HIS A 263 -0.25 -25.01 10.76
C HIS A 263 -0.55 -23.91 11.81
N PRO A 264 -0.67 -24.30 13.08
CA PRO A 264 -0.79 -23.30 14.15
C PRO A 264 0.40 -22.35 14.15
N TYR A 265 0.14 -21.05 14.26
CA TYR A 265 1.15 -19.97 14.27
C TYR A 265 1.92 -19.74 12.97
N HIS A 266 1.62 -20.44 11.89
CA HIS A 266 2.24 -20.27 10.56
C HIS A 266 1.42 -19.31 9.68
N SER A 267 1.32 -18.03 10.09
CA SER A 267 0.52 -17.02 9.36
C SER A 267 1.00 -16.80 7.92
N TRP A 268 2.28 -17.08 7.62
CA TRP A 268 2.83 -16.95 6.27
C TRP A 268 2.25 -17.94 5.25
N GLU A 269 1.71 -19.09 5.69
CA GLU A 269 1.03 -20.06 4.82
C GLU A 269 -0.26 -19.50 4.22
N ARG A 270 -0.78 -18.40 4.81
CA ARG A 270 -1.99 -17.67 4.39
C ARG A 270 -1.71 -16.16 4.22
N GLY A 271 -0.56 -15.83 3.65
CA GLY A 271 -0.13 -14.44 3.45
C GLY A 271 -1.10 -13.62 2.60
N LEU A 272 -1.89 -14.26 1.74
CA LEU A 272 -2.91 -13.60 0.94
C LEU A 272 -4.06 -13.07 1.79
N ASN A 273 -4.55 -13.85 2.75
CA ASN A 273 -5.56 -13.42 3.70
C ASN A 273 -5.06 -12.30 4.61
N GLU A 274 -3.83 -12.41 5.14
CA GLU A 274 -3.24 -11.36 5.97
C GLU A 274 -3.18 -10.03 5.21
N ASN A 275 -2.73 -10.08 3.95
CA ASN A 275 -2.71 -8.88 3.09
C ASN A 275 -4.11 -8.33 2.85
N THR A 276 -5.09 -9.18 2.53
CA THR A 276 -6.48 -8.78 2.26
C THR A 276 -7.14 -8.19 3.50
N ASN A 277 -6.98 -8.82 4.65
CA ASN A 277 -7.48 -8.32 5.93
C ASN A 277 -6.84 -6.96 6.28
N GLY A 278 -5.55 -6.78 5.96
CA GLY A 278 -4.88 -5.48 6.08
C GLY A 278 -5.45 -4.40 5.15
N LEU A 279 -5.97 -4.76 3.98
CA LEU A 279 -6.66 -3.84 3.07
C LEU A 279 -8.07 -3.50 3.58
N ILE A 280 -8.84 -4.49 4.05
CA ILE A 280 -10.14 -4.27 4.68
C ILE A 280 -10.00 -3.28 5.86
N ARG A 281 -8.92 -3.39 6.64
CA ARG A 281 -8.63 -2.50 7.77
C ARG A 281 -8.33 -1.04 7.40
N GLN A 282 -8.13 -0.73 6.13
CA GLN A 282 -8.10 0.66 5.65
C GLN A 282 -9.51 1.30 5.68
N TYR A 283 -10.56 0.49 5.54
CA TYR A 283 -11.95 0.93 5.51
C TYR A 283 -12.62 0.74 6.87
N ILE A 284 -12.38 -0.40 7.50
CA ILE A 284 -12.93 -0.77 8.82
C ILE A 284 -11.76 -0.92 9.81
N PRO A 285 -11.35 0.14 10.52
CA PRO A 285 -10.29 0.08 11.53
C PRO A 285 -10.58 -0.94 12.64
N LYS A 286 -9.55 -1.43 13.33
CA LYS A 286 -9.73 -2.37 14.47
C LYS A 286 -10.56 -1.81 15.63
N SER A 287 -10.63 -0.47 15.72
CA SER A 287 -11.45 0.25 16.72
C SER A 287 -12.93 0.33 16.35
N CYS A 288 -13.34 -0.13 15.17
CA CYS A 288 -14.72 -0.09 14.69
C CYS A 288 -15.43 -1.44 15.01
N PRO A 289 -16.62 -1.44 15.63
CA PRO A 289 -17.49 -2.61 15.69
C PRO A 289 -17.99 -2.96 14.28
N ILE A 290 -18.09 -4.25 13.96
CA ILE A 290 -18.59 -4.64 12.63
C ILE A 290 -20.12 -4.60 12.57
N SER A 291 -20.80 -4.71 13.71
CA SER A 291 -22.27 -4.62 13.80
C SER A 291 -22.82 -3.35 13.17
N ILE A 292 -22.16 -2.20 13.38
CA ILE A 292 -22.60 -0.90 12.83
C ILE A 292 -22.32 -0.71 11.33
N VAL A 293 -21.45 -1.53 10.74
CA VAL A 293 -21.13 -1.46 9.29
C VAL A 293 -22.30 -2.05 8.51
N ARG A 294 -22.89 -1.30 7.59
CA ARG A 294 -24.03 -1.76 6.80
C ARG A 294 -23.59 -2.80 5.75
N HIS A 295 -24.48 -3.66 5.34
CA HIS A 295 -24.19 -4.65 4.26
C HIS A 295 -23.77 -3.96 2.95
N ILE A 296 -24.38 -2.82 2.63
CA ILE A 296 -24.02 -2.05 1.43
C ILE A 296 -22.58 -1.53 1.50
N ASP A 297 -22.11 -1.14 2.68
CA ASP A 297 -20.74 -0.68 2.87
C ASP A 297 -19.75 -1.85 2.71
N VAL A 298 -20.11 -3.05 3.17
CA VAL A 298 -19.31 -4.27 2.98
C VAL A 298 -19.22 -4.64 1.50
N SER A 299 -20.33 -4.60 0.76
CA SER A 299 -20.34 -4.82 -0.69
C SER A 299 -19.48 -3.80 -1.42
N TRP A 300 -19.61 -2.53 -1.07
CA TRP A 300 -18.76 -1.47 -1.64
C TRP A 300 -17.27 -1.71 -1.36
N ILE A 301 -16.89 -2.11 -0.14
CA ILE A 301 -15.51 -2.44 0.20
C ILE A 301 -15.01 -3.63 -0.66
N GLN A 302 -15.82 -4.66 -0.82
CA GLN A 302 -15.51 -5.79 -1.69
C GLN A 302 -15.21 -5.34 -3.12
N ASP A 303 -16.06 -4.47 -3.67
CA ASP A 303 -15.87 -3.91 -5.01
C ASP A 303 -14.59 -3.07 -5.11
N GLN A 304 -14.31 -2.24 -4.10
CA GLN A 304 -13.05 -1.49 -4.04
C GLN A 304 -11.81 -2.41 -4.04
N LEU A 305 -11.86 -3.55 -3.35
CA LEU A 305 -10.75 -4.51 -3.31
C LEU A 305 -10.63 -5.29 -4.62
N ASN A 306 -11.74 -5.66 -5.24
CA ASN A 306 -11.76 -6.39 -6.50
C ASN A 306 -11.43 -5.51 -7.72
N ASN A 307 -11.65 -4.20 -7.64
CA ASN A 307 -11.24 -3.24 -8.65
C ASN A 307 -9.88 -2.57 -8.36
N ARG A 308 -9.16 -3.05 -7.34
CA ARG A 308 -7.86 -2.52 -6.99
C ARG A 308 -6.74 -3.22 -7.76
N PRO A 309 -5.91 -2.51 -8.57
CA PRO A 309 -4.80 -3.12 -9.31
C PRO A 309 -3.84 -3.88 -8.41
N ARG A 310 -3.37 -5.05 -8.84
CA ARG A 310 -2.42 -5.88 -8.09
C ARG A 310 -1.13 -6.06 -8.86
N LYS A 311 0.01 -5.78 -8.22
CA LYS A 311 1.33 -5.97 -8.82
C LYS A 311 1.54 -7.42 -9.28
N SER A 312 1.09 -8.39 -8.48
CA SER A 312 1.16 -9.83 -8.81
C SER A 312 0.31 -10.25 -10.00
N LEU A 313 -0.62 -9.40 -10.45
CA LEU A 313 -1.46 -9.60 -11.64
C LEU A 313 -1.04 -8.65 -12.79
N GLY A 314 0.20 -8.17 -12.82
CA GLY A 314 0.64 -7.20 -13.82
C GLY A 314 -0.16 -5.89 -13.80
N TYR A 315 -0.62 -5.48 -12.61
CA TYR A 315 -1.51 -4.35 -12.38
C TYR A 315 -2.90 -4.46 -13.01
N LEU A 316 -3.32 -5.66 -13.41
CA LEU A 316 -4.74 -5.97 -13.60
C LEU A 316 -5.45 -5.97 -12.24
N THR A 317 -6.78 -5.78 -12.29
CA THR A 317 -7.61 -5.91 -11.10
C THR A 317 -8.08 -7.36 -10.92
N PRO A 318 -8.33 -7.82 -9.68
CA PRO A 318 -8.94 -9.13 -9.43
C PRO A 318 -10.21 -9.37 -10.24
N ALA A 319 -11.08 -8.36 -10.36
CA ALA A 319 -12.32 -8.46 -11.14
C ALA A 319 -12.05 -8.69 -12.64
N GLN A 320 -11.03 -8.02 -13.22
CA GLN A 320 -10.66 -8.23 -14.62
C GLN A 320 -10.14 -9.65 -14.86
N VAL A 321 -9.25 -10.14 -13.97
CA VAL A 321 -8.71 -11.50 -14.09
C VAL A 321 -9.80 -12.54 -13.89
N ALA A 322 -10.64 -12.39 -12.86
CA ALA A 322 -11.76 -13.32 -12.61
C ALA A 322 -12.74 -13.38 -13.80
N LYS A 323 -13.03 -12.22 -14.41
CA LYS A 323 -13.90 -12.17 -15.60
C LYS A 323 -13.29 -12.90 -16.79
N ASN A 324 -11.98 -12.73 -17.03
CA ASN A 324 -11.29 -13.44 -18.10
C ASN A 324 -11.31 -14.96 -17.89
N GLU A 325 -11.13 -15.41 -16.65
CA GLU A 325 -11.20 -16.85 -16.30
C GLU A 325 -12.60 -17.43 -16.49
N LEU A 326 -13.65 -16.68 -16.13
CA LEU A 326 -15.03 -17.12 -16.37
C LEU A 326 -15.31 -17.27 -17.87
N TYR A 327 -14.88 -16.33 -18.69
CA TYR A 327 -15.01 -16.47 -20.14
C TYR A 327 -14.25 -17.66 -20.73
N ALA A 328 -13.05 -17.96 -20.20
CA ALA A 328 -12.26 -19.11 -20.62
C ALA A 328 -12.90 -20.46 -20.26
N LEU A 329 -13.79 -20.49 -19.26
CA LEU A 329 -14.53 -21.69 -18.84
C LEU A 329 -15.82 -21.91 -19.64
N GLU A 330 -16.35 -20.87 -20.28
CA GLU A 330 -17.55 -20.92 -21.11
C GLU A 330 -17.25 -21.31 -22.57
N MET A 331 -15.99 -21.26 -23.00
CA MET A 331 -15.51 -21.65 -24.32
C MET A 331 -15.09 -23.13 -24.36
#